data_099dacb7e7203a7488486751eabaa259
#
_entry.id   099dacb7e7203a7488486751eabaa259
#
_cell.length_a   1.000
_cell.length_b   1.000
_cell.length_c   1.000
_cell.angle_alpha   90.00
_cell.angle_beta   90.00
_cell.angle_gamma   90.00
#
_symmetry.space_group_name_H-M   'P 1'
#
loop_
_entity.id
_entity.type
_entity.pdbx_description
1 polymer ?
#
loop_
_entity_poly.entity_id
_entity_poly.type
_entity_poly.pdbx_seq_one_letter_code
_entity_poly.pdbx_strand_id
1 'polypeptide(L)'
;MEFQKGMDLSFIPELEDAGVQVKDFDGTVMDPLDLVQKYGVNSVRLRIWNAPEHVRESGGYCSYAHTLAMAKRIRAHGMSFMLDFHYSDFWADPGQQRKPKDWENLSFKELKEAVFSYTRDTLTALKEEDVLPDIVQIGNEIRSGLLFPDGELPDYTKMVQLVNAGIRGARAAAGKDEMQVMIHLDQGGRYFYLKEWFDCSFEAGLEDFDLIGLSYYPFWHGTFTDLKETMTKLIWDYKKIGRASC
;
A
#
# COMPACT_ATOMS: atom_id res chain seq x y z
N MET A 1 20.31 -5.57 -1.81
CA MET A 1 19.19 -4.58 -1.82
C MET A 1 19.61 -3.43 -0.93
N GLU A 2 19.60 -2.21 -1.44
CA GLU A 2 19.90 -1.02 -0.63
C GLU A 2 18.80 -0.77 0.41
N PHE A 3 19.18 -0.25 1.58
CA PHE A 3 18.22 0.11 2.62
C PHE A 3 17.34 1.26 2.13
N GLN A 4 16.03 1.05 2.07
CA GLN A 4 15.08 2.06 1.61
C GLN A 4 14.65 2.95 2.78
N LYS A 5 14.92 4.24 2.63
CA LYS A 5 14.41 5.32 3.47
C LYS A 5 13.26 5.96 2.71
N GLY A 6 12.04 5.61 3.08
CA GLY A 6 10.83 5.99 2.34
C GLY A 6 10.04 7.10 3.00
N MET A 7 9.29 7.84 2.19
CA MET A 7 8.23 8.75 2.63
C MET A 7 6.97 8.55 1.80
N ASP A 8 5.80 8.67 2.43
CA ASP A 8 4.53 8.80 1.70
C ASP A 8 4.36 10.26 1.25
N LEU A 9 4.30 10.47 -0.05
CA LEU A 9 4.16 11.79 -0.67
C LEU A 9 2.85 11.94 -1.45
N SER A 10 1.85 11.14 -1.13
CA SER A 10 0.55 11.11 -1.83
C SER A 10 -0.21 12.44 -1.78
N PHE A 11 0.06 13.27 -0.77
CA PHE A 11 -0.58 14.59 -0.62
C PHE A 11 0.12 15.73 -1.34
N ILE A 12 1.25 15.49 -1.98
CA ILE A 12 2.00 16.57 -2.63
C ILE A 12 1.17 17.32 -3.69
N PRO A 13 0.42 16.63 -4.59
CA PRO A 13 -0.42 17.33 -5.56
C PRO A 13 -1.46 18.24 -4.90
N GLU A 14 -2.11 17.80 -3.83
CA GLU A 14 -3.10 18.60 -3.09
C GLU A 14 -2.46 19.83 -2.44
N LEU A 15 -1.28 19.67 -1.83
CA LEU A 15 -0.56 20.79 -1.22
C LEU A 15 -0.10 21.81 -2.26
N GLU A 16 0.40 21.35 -3.40
CA GLU A 16 0.82 22.23 -4.51
C GLU A 16 -0.36 23.01 -5.09
N ASP A 17 -1.49 22.36 -5.33
CA ASP A 17 -2.72 23.01 -5.82
C ASP A 17 -3.30 24.01 -4.80
N ALA A 18 -3.11 23.76 -3.51
CA ALA A 18 -3.43 24.70 -2.43
C ALA A 18 -2.43 25.86 -2.32
N GLY A 19 -1.39 25.90 -3.16
CA GLY A 19 -0.35 26.94 -3.14
C GLY A 19 0.64 26.83 -1.98
N VAL A 20 0.72 25.66 -1.32
CA VAL A 20 1.68 25.42 -0.25
C VAL A 20 3.09 25.32 -0.83
N GLN A 21 4.00 26.13 -0.32
CA GLN A 21 5.42 26.07 -0.66
C GLN A 21 6.20 25.25 0.36
N VAL A 22 6.81 24.17 -0.10
CA VAL A 22 7.73 23.39 0.73
C VAL A 22 9.04 24.14 0.83
N LYS A 23 9.59 24.24 2.05
CA LYS A 23 10.81 24.99 2.34
C LYS A 23 11.80 24.15 3.11
N ASP A 24 13.07 24.34 2.79
CA ASP A 24 14.18 23.82 3.58
C ASP A 24 14.30 24.57 4.91
N PHE A 25 15.13 24.07 5.82
CA PHE A 25 15.37 24.66 7.15
C PHE A 25 15.93 26.10 7.09
N ASP A 26 16.59 26.46 6.00
CA ASP A 26 17.09 27.83 5.76
C ASP A 26 16.06 28.78 5.15
N GLY A 27 14.84 28.26 4.88
CA GLY A 27 13.74 29.02 4.28
C GLY A 27 13.71 28.98 2.74
N THR A 28 14.65 28.30 2.09
CA THR A 28 14.69 28.15 0.63
C THR A 28 13.52 27.32 0.17
N VAL A 29 12.73 27.82 -0.80
CA VAL A 29 11.66 27.07 -1.45
C VAL A 29 12.27 26.02 -2.37
N MET A 30 11.83 24.78 -2.26
CA MET A 30 12.31 23.65 -3.06
C MET A 30 11.16 22.81 -3.58
N ASP A 31 11.42 22.06 -4.67
CA ASP A 31 10.55 20.95 -5.04
C ASP A 31 10.51 19.92 -3.88
N PRO A 32 9.33 19.38 -3.52
CA PRO A 32 9.20 18.41 -2.44
C PRO A 32 10.10 17.16 -2.59
N LEU A 33 10.27 16.67 -3.83
CA LEU A 33 11.09 15.50 -4.11
C LEU A 33 12.59 15.83 -3.96
N ASP A 34 13.04 17.01 -4.44
CA ASP A 34 14.41 17.48 -4.25
C ASP A 34 14.71 17.61 -2.75
N LEU A 35 13.78 18.18 -1.98
CA LEU A 35 13.97 18.37 -0.56
C LEU A 35 14.13 17.05 0.19
N VAL A 36 13.23 16.10 0.00
CA VAL A 36 13.31 14.80 0.70
C VAL A 36 14.55 14.02 0.27
N GLN A 37 14.93 14.07 -1.01
CA GLN A 37 16.13 13.43 -1.53
C GLN A 37 17.40 14.05 -0.93
N LYS A 38 17.46 15.36 -0.76
CA LYS A 38 18.56 16.07 -0.07
C LYS A 38 18.80 15.51 1.34
N TYR A 39 17.74 15.07 2.02
CA TYR A 39 17.81 14.45 3.37
C TYR A 39 17.90 12.93 3.35
N GLY A 40 18.20 12.35 2.20
CA GLY A 40 18.54 10.94 2.05
C GLY A 40 17.35 10.00 1.86
N VAL A 41 16.17 10.51 1.53
CA VAL A 41 15.03 9.70 1.07
C VAL A 41 15.37 9.15 -0.32
N ASN A 42 15.19 7.84 -0.50
CA ASN A 42 15.48 7.16 -1.77
C ASN A 42 14.29 6.31 -2.26
N SER A 43 13.16 6.38 -1.56
CA SER A 43 11.95 5.63 -1.88
C SER A 43 10.70 6.46 -1.55
N VAL A 44 9.72 6.48 -2.46
CA VAL A 44 8.45 7.18 -2.25
C VAL A 44 7.31 6.18 -2.29
N ARG A 45 6.42 6.25 -1.29
CA ARG A 45 5.14 5.56 -1.30
C ARG A 45 4.05 6.50 -1.80
N LEU A 46 3.20 5.99 -2.67
CA LEU A 46 1.94 6.63 -3.06
C LEU A 46 0.80 5.67 -2.77
N ARG A 47 -0.30 6.18 -2.22
CA ARG A 47 -1.57 5.46 -2.16
C ARG A 47 -2.39 5.78 -3.40
N ILE A 48 -3.21 4.82 -3.81
CA ILE A 48 -4.17 5.01 -4.89
C ILE A 48 -5.57 4.64 -4.41
N TRP A 49 -6.54 5.49 -4.72
CA TRP A 49 -7.97 5.30 -4.52
C TRP A 49 -8.65 4.97 -5.84
N ASN A 50 -9.76 4.21 -5.78
CA ASN A 50 -10.43 3.73 -6.99
C ASN A 50 -11.09 4.86 -7.80
N ALA A 51 -12.03 5.57 -7.18
CA ALA A 51 -12.75 6.68 -7.75
C ALA A 51 -12.92 7.79 -6.69
N PRO A 52 -11.81 8.51 -6.36
CA PRO A 52 -11.84 9.48 -5.27
C PRO A 52 -12.85 10.62 -5.48
N GLU A 53 -13.25 10.89 -6.71
CA GLU A 53 -14.30 11.87 -7.05
C GLU A 53 -15.66 11.52 -6.43
N HIS A 54 -15.91 10.30 -6.04
CA HIS A 54 -17.14 9.91 -5.33
C HIS A 54 -17.17 10.40 -3.87
N VAL A 55 -16.03 10.80 -3.32
CA VAL A 55 -15.89 11.24 -1.93
C VAL A 55 -15.39 12.67 -1.89
N ARG A 56 -16.24 13.57 -1.41
CA ARG A 56 -15.94 15.02 -1.40
C ARG A 56 -14.63 15.33 -0.66
N GLU A 57 -14.38 14.67 0.45
CA GLU A 57 -13.23 14.89 1.32
C GLU A 57 -11.91 14.49 0.66
N SER A 58 -11.93 13.68 -0.40
CA SER A 58 -10.75 13.32 -1.17
C SER A 58 -10.22 14.46 -2.03
N GLY A 59 -11.08 15.43 -2.37
CA GLY A 59 -10.78 16.47 -3.37
C GLY A 59 -10.48 15.91 -4.77
N GLY A 60 -10.70 14.59 -5.00
CA GLY A 60 -10.33 13.92 -6.25
C GLY A 60 -8.86 13.49 -6.31
N TYR A 61 -8.07 13.76 -5.25
CA TYR A 61 -6.66 13.37 -5.19
C TYR A 61 -6.47 11.86 -4.98
N CYS A 62 -5.23 11.40 -5.11
CA CYS A 62 -4.88 9.98 -5.11
C CYS A 62 -5.58 9.15 -6.21
N SER A 63 -6.07 9.78 -7.27
CA SER A 63 -6.57 9.13 -8.47
C SER A 63 -5.43 8.55 -9.30
N TYR A 64 -5.78 7.72 -10.30
CA TYR A 64 -4.78 7.21 -11.26
C TYR A 64 -3.96 8.34 -11.92
N ALA A 65 -4.63 9.43 -12.32
CA ALA A 65 -3.96 10.56 -12.98
C ALA A 65 -2.92 11.23 -12.06
N HIS A 66 -3.25 11.48 -10.79
CA HIS A 66 -2.32 12.02 -9.81
C HIS A 66 -1.18 11.03 -9.51
N THR A 67 -1.50 9.75 -9.37
CA THR A 67 -0.51 8.68 -9.16
C THR A 67 0.48 8.61 -10.33
N LEU A 68 0.00 8.63 -11.57
CA LEU A 68 0.86 8.61 -12.76
C LEU A 68 1.78 9.83 -12.83
N ALA A 69 1.24 11.03 -12.59
CA ALA A 69 2.02 12.26 -12.58
C ALA A 69 3.14 12.23 -11.52
N MET A 70 2.81 11.79 -10.31
CA MET A 70 3.79 11.65 -9.23
C MET A 70 4.80 10.53 -9.51
N ALA A 71 4.38 9.38 -10.04
CA ALA A 71 5.27 8.29 -10.41
C ALA A 71 6.33 8.73 -11.44
N LYS A 72 5.95 9.53 -12.45
CA LYS A 72 6.88 10.12 -13.41
C LYS A 72 7.90 11.05 -12.73
N ARG A 73 7.45 11.89 -11.78
CA ARG A 73 8.36 12.75 -10.99
C ARG A 73 9.33 11.91 -10.15
N ILE A 74 8.86 10.89 -9.46
CA ILE A 74 9.67 9.97 -8.63
C ILE A 74 10.75 9.31 -9.48
N ARG A 75 10.38 8.77 -10.64
CA ARG A 75 11.33 8.12 -11.55
C ARG A 75 12.35 9.10 -12.13
N ALA A 76 11.95 10.33 -12.42
CA ALA A 76 12.87 11.39 -12.88
C ALA A 76 13.93 11.74 -11.82
N HIS A 77 13.64 11.58 -10.54
CA HIS A 77 14.59 11.73 -9.43
C HIS A 77 15.41 10.46 -9.14
N GLY A 78 15.21 9.38 -9.89
CA GLY A 78 15.91 8.10 -9.67
C GLY A 78 15.55 7.38 -8.37
N MET A 79 14.42 7.72 -7.75
CA MET A 79 13.95 7.11 -6.52
C MET A 79 13.12 5.83 -6.77
N SER A 80 13.14 4.93 -5.79
CA SER A 80 12.23 3.78 -5.76
C SER A 80 10.79 4.23 -5.56
N PHE A 81 9.85 3.48 -6.15
CA PHE A 81 8.42 3.75 -6.09
C PHE A 81 7.66 2.57 -5.49
N MET A 82 6.83 2.81 -4.49
CA MET A 82 5.88 1.86 -3.91
C MET A 82 4.46 2.37 -4.10
N LEU A 83 3.57 1.52 -4.65
CA LEU A 83 2.16 1.82 -4.83
C LEU A 83 1.31 1.03 -3.84
N ASP A 84 0.45 1.73 -3.11
CA ASP A 84 -0.47 1.19 -2.12
C ASP A 84 -1.92 1.25 -2.61
N PHE A 85 -2.49 0.10 -2.92
CA PHE A 85 -3.90 -0.03 -3.27
C PHE A 85 -4.77 -0.05 -2.02
N HIS A 86 -5.56 1.01 -1.81
CA HIS A 86 -6.56 1.04 -0.73
C HIS A 86 -7.81 0.22 -1.03
N TYR A 87 -8.11 -0.05 -2.31
CA TYR A 87 -9.37 -0.66 -2.76
C TYR A 87 -10.60 0.03 -2.19
N SER A 88 -10.56 1.34 -2.16
CA SER A 88 -11.59 2.22 -1.65
C SER A 88 -11.53 3.54 -2.42
N ASP A 89 -12.59 4.33 -2.37
CA ASP A 89 -12.63 5.68 -2.95
C ASP A 89 -11.99 6.73 -2.01
N PHE A 90 -11.59 6.31 -0.80
CA PHE A 90 -10.96 7.14 0.22
C PHE A 90 -10.07 6.29 1.14
N TRP A 91 -9.74 6.80 2.32
CA TRP A 91 -8.93 6.09 3.31
C TRP A 91 -9.48 4.72 3.67
N ALA A 92 -8.62 3.71 3.63
CA ALA A 92 -8.83 2.40 4.21
C ALA A 92 -7.85 2.19 5.37
N ASP A 93 -8.36 1.71 6.50
CA ASP A 93 -7.62 1.40 7.72
C ASP A 93 -8.32 0.26 8.47
N PRO A 94 -7.79 -0.25 9.60
CA PRO A 94 -8.42 -1.37 10.30
C PRO A 94 -9.86 -1.14 10.79
N GLY A 95 -10.29 0.11 10.90
CA GLY A 95 -11.65 0.50 11.28
C GLY A 95 -12.60 0.71 10.11
N GLN A 96 -12.06 0.83 8.90
CA GLN A 96 -12.86 1.12 7.70
C GLN A 96 -12.19 0.59 6.43
N GLN A 97 -12.76 -0.48 5.89
CA GLN A 97 -12.35 -1.09 4.63
C GLN A 97 -13.54 -1.04 3.65
N ARG A 98 -14.00 0.18 3.37
CA ARG A 98 -15.22 0.40 2.57
C ARG A 98 -14.95 0.04 1.11
N LYS A 99 -15.90 -0.67 0.51
CA LYS A 99 -15.87 -0.89 -0.94
C LYS A 99 -15.96 0.44 -1.70
N PRO A 100 -15.28 0.55 -2.86
CA PRO A 100 -15.58 1.61 -3.81
C PRO A 100 -17.07 1.64 -4.13
N LYS A 101 -17.62 2.82 -4.37
CA LYS A 101 -19.03 3.00 -4.67
C LYS A 101 -19.49 2.14 -5.85
N ASP A 102 -18.69 2.04 -6.88
CA ASP A 102 -18.99 1.24 -8.07
C ASP A 102 -18.98 -0.27 -7.79
N TRP A 103 -18.41 -0.72 -6.65
CA TRP A 103 -18.33 -2.12 -6.25
C TRP A 103 -19.36 -2.52 -5.19
N GLU A 104 -20.15 -1.58 -4.66
CA GLU A 104 -21.07 -1.84 -3.54
C GLU A 104 -22.07 -2.94 -3.84
N ASN A 105 -22.57 -3.01 -5.09
CA ASN A 105 -23.62 -3.94 -5.51
C ASN A 105 -23.10 -5.19 -6.23
N LEU A 106 -21.79 -5.38 -6.31
CA LEU A 106 -21.21 -6.56 -6.94
C LEU A 106 -21.42 -7.81 -6.08
N SER A 107 -21.74 -8.92 -6.72
CA SER A 107 -21.65 -10.22 -6.07
C SER A 107 -20.21 -10.51 -5.66
N PHE A 108 -19.99 -11.41 -4.69
CA PHE A 108 -18.64 -11.75 -4.25
C PHE A 108 -17.72 -12.26 -5.38
N LYS A 109 -18.30 -12.95 -6.37
CA LYS A 109 -17.55 -13.38 -7.56
C LYS A 109 -17.10 -12.19 -8.41
N GLU A 110 -18.00 -11.26 -8.67
CA GLU A 110 -17.73 -10.04 -9.44
C GLU A 110 -16.75 -9.12 -8.67
N LEU A 111 -16.87 -9.04 -7.34
CA LEU A 111 -15.96 -8.26 -6.51
C LEU A 111 -14.51 -8.76 -6.60
N LYS A 112 -14.30 -10.09 -6.59
CA LYS A 112 -12.97 -10.67 -6.82
C LYS A 112 -12.42 -10.32 -8.21
N GLU A 113 -13.25 -10.37 -9.23
CA GLU A 113 -12.84 -9.99 -10.59
C GLU A 113 -12.53 -8.50 -10.68
N ALA A 114 -13.30 -7.65 -10.00
CA ALA A 114 -13.04 -6.21 -9.92
C ALA A 114 -11.68 -5.91 -9.27
N VAL A 115 -11.36 -6.56 -8.14
CA VAL A 115 -10.04 -6.43 -7.48
C VAL A 115 -8.92 -6.87 -8.41
N PHE A 116 -9.06 -8.03 -9.03
CA PHE A 116 -8.07 -8.55 -9.99
C PHE A 116 -7.85 -7.59 -11.15
N SER A 117 -8.92 -7.20 -11.83
CA SER A 117 -8.86 -6.36 -13.02
C SER A 117 -8.34 -4.96 -12.70
N TYR A 118 -8.83 -4.32 -11.64
CA TYR A 118 -8.35 -3.00 -11.22
C TYR A 118 -6.84 -3.00 -10.92
N THR A 119 -6.36 -4.01 -10.20
CA THR A 119 -4.93 -4.13 -9.87
C THR A 119 -4.10 -4.34 -11.13
N ARG A 120 -4.49 -5.32 -11.97
CA ARG A 120 -3.80 -5.63 -13.23
C ARG A 120 -3.76 -4.42 -14.16
N ASP A 121 -4.91 -3.81 -14.40
CA ASP A 121 -5.04 -2.76 -15.42
C ASP A 121 -4.31 -1.48 -15.00
N THR A 122 -4.39 -1.11 -13.72
CA THR A 122 -3.62 0.01 -13.16
C THR A 122 -2.12 -0.21 -13.31
N LEU A 123 -1.62 -1.39 -12.93
CA LEU A 123 -0.19 -1.69 -13.01
C LEU A 123 0.29 -1.85 -14.46
N THR A 124 -0.53 -2.41 -15.35
CA THR A 124 -0.22 -2.51 -16.79
C THR A 124 -0.11 -1.12 -17.39
N ALA A 125 -1.05 -0.22 -17.09
CA ALA A 125 -1.00 1.15 -17.59
C ALA A 125 0.21 1.94 -17.05
N LEU A 126 0.61 1.75 -15.79
CA LEU A 126 1.85 2.33 -15.26
C LEU A 126 3.11 1.75 -15.92
N LYS A 127 3.10 0.46 -16.25
CA LYS A 127 4.20 -0.21 -16.96
C LYS A 127 4.35 0.32 -18.40
N GLU A 128 3.24 0.54 -19.10
CA GLU A 128 3.23 1.13 -20.45
C GLU A 128 3.78 2.56 -20.49
N GLU A 129 3.72 3.27 -19.35
CA GLU A 129 4.27 4.61 -19.15
C GLU A 129 5.70 4.61 -18.56
N ASP A 130 6.37 3.46 -18.51
CA ASP A 130 7.72 3.25 -17.94
C ASP A 130 7.87 3.64 -16.46
N VAL A 131 6.77 3.57 -15.70
CA VAL A 131 6.73 3.92 -14.27
C VAL A 131 6.13 2.81 -13.39
N LEU A 132 6.36 1.55 -13.76
CA LEU A 132 5.95 0.42 -12.92
C LEU A 132 6.52 0.57 -11.50
N PRO A 133 5.73 0.39 -10.42
CA PRO A 133 6.26 0.42 -9.06
C PRO A 133 7.25 -0.73 -8.80
N ASP A 134 8.25 -0.49 -7.95
CA ASP A 134 9.17 -1.56 -7.48
C ASP A 134 8.46 -2.48 -6.48
N ILE A 135 7.50 -1.91 -5.73
CA ILE A 135 6.70 -2.63 -4.75
C ILE A 135 5.24 -2.23 -4.90
N VAL A 136 4.36 -3.21 -4.86
CA VAL A 136 2.92 -2.99 -4.77
C VAL A 136 2.38 -3.54 -3.45
N GLN A 137 1.60 -2.74 -2.76
CA GLN A 137 0.91 -3.10 -1.54
C GLN A 137 -0.54 -3.47 -1.85
N ILE A 138 -0.96 -4.68 -1.46
CA ILE A 138 -2.31 -5.19 -1.67
C ILE A 138 -3.15 -4.94 -0.42
N GLY A 139 -3.89 -3.85 -0.45
CA GLY A 139 -4.66 -3.35 0.69
C GLY A 139 -3.83 -2.60 1.73
N ASN A 140 -4.43 -1.65 2.43
CA ASN A 140 -3.80 -0.90 3.51
C ASN A 140 -4.34 -1.34 4.88
N GLU A 141 -3.42 -1.80 5.76
CA GLU A 141 -3.72 -2.18 7.15
C GLU A 141 -4.90 -3.16 7.28
N ILE A 142 -4.89 -4.23 6.49
CA ILE A 142 -5.99 -5.18 6.32
C ILE A 142 -6.16 -6.16 7.50
N ARG A 143 -5.75 -5.78 8.70
CA ARG A 143 -5.85 -6.61 9.91
C ARG A 143 -7.28 -7.08 10.22
N SER A 144 -8.26 -6.23 9.98
CA SER A 144 -9.68 -6.53 10.21
C SER A 144 -10.38 -7.09 8.98
N GLY A 145 -9.64 -7.25 7.88
CA GLY A 145 -10.16 -7.72 6.59
C GLY A 145 -10.01 -6.69 5.48
N LEU A 146 -10.71 -6.90 4.37
CA LEU A 146 -10.68 -6.10 3.16
C LEU A 146 -12.08 -5.99 2.55
N LEU A 147 -12.47 -4.81 2.05
CA LEU A 147 -13.73 -4.62 1.28
C LEU A 147 -14.99 -5.05 2.06
N PHE A 148 -15.21 -4.42 3.21
CA PHE A 148 -16.35 -4.75 4.09
C PHE A 148 -17.72 -4.61 3.41
N PRO A 149 -18.70 -5.47 3.77
CA PRO A 149 -18.61 -6.59 4.74
C PRO A 149 -18.08 -7.90 4.13
N ASP A 150 -17.81 -7.97 2.82
CA ASP A 150 -17.55 -9.22 2.11
C ASP A 150 -16.28 -9.93 2.61
N GLY A 151 -15.18 -9.19 2.81
CA GLY A 151 -13.92 -9.72 3.31
C GLY A 151 -13.63 -9.31 4.75
N GLU A 152 -14.65 -8.98 5.55
CA GLU A 152 -14.50 -8.64 6.97
C GLU A 152 -14.22 -9.90 7.80
N LEU A 153 -13.24 -9.80 8.72
CA LEU A 153 -12.96 -10.90 9.63
C LEU A 153 -14.11 -11.05 10.67
N PRO A 154 -14.38 -12.28 11.13
CA PRO A 154 -13.49 -13.45 11.14
C PRO A 154 -13.55 -14.40 9.92
N ASP A 155 -14.16 -14.03 8.79
CA ASP A 155 -14.18 -14.90 7.61
C ASP A 155 -12.86 -14.80 6.81
N TYR A 156 -11.81 -15.48 7.27
CA TYR A 156 -10.53 -15.54 6.56
C TYR A 156 -10.65 -16.08 5.14
N THR A 157 -11.59 -16.98 4.88
CA THR A 157 -11.76 -17.60 3.54
C THR A 157 -12.11 -16.54 2.49
N LYS A 158 -13.05 -15.66 2.81
CA LYS A 158 -13.43 -14.58 1.88
C LYS A 158 -12.37 -13.50 1.78
N MET A 159 -11.82 -13.08 2.92
CA MET A 159 -10.75 -12.08 2.96
C MET A 159 -9.56 -12.51 2.09
N VAL A 160 -9.07 -13.74 2.27
CA VAL A 160 -7.94 -14.29 1.51
C VAL A 160 -8.24 -14.40 0.02
N GLN A 161 -9.46 -14.75 -0.38
CA GLN A 161 -9.84 -14.77 -1.80
C GLN A 161 -9.76 -13.38 -2.46
N LEU A 162 -10.10 -12.31 -1.72
CA LEU A 162 -9.98 -10.94 -2.22
C LEU A 162 -8.50 -10.51 -2.30
N VAL A 163 -7.71 -10.81 -1.26
CA VAL A 163 -6.26 -10.54 -1.27
C VAL A 163 -5.57 -11.28 -2.41
N ASN A 164 -5.88 -12.56 -2.60
CA ASN A 164 -5.35 -13.37 -3.70
C ASN A 164 -5.74 -12.82 -5.08
N ALA A 165 -6.93 -12.23 -5.22
CA ALA A 165 -7.31 -11.56 -6.46
C ALA A 165 -6.38 -10.37 -6.76
N GLY A 166 -6.05 -9.56 -5.75
CA GLY A 166 -5.06 -8.48 -5.88
C GLY A 166 -3.65 -9.00 -6.22
N ILE A 167 -3.17 -10.04 -5.50
CA ILE A 167 -1.86 -10.67 -5.77
C ILE A 167 -1.81 -11.17 -7.22
N ARG A 168 -2.83 -11.89 -7.69
CA ARG A 168 -2.89 -12.37 -9.07
C ARG A 168 -2.96 -11.25 -10.09
N GLY A 169 -3.69 -10.18 -9.82
CA GLY A 169 -3.72 -8.98 -10.65
C GLY A 169 -2.34 -8.35 -10.79
N ALA A 170 -1.61 -8.21 -9.68
CA ALA A 170 -0.24 -7.71 -9.67
C ALA A 170 0.71 -8.61 -10.48
N ARG A 171 0.63 -9.92 -10.29
CA ARG A 171 1.47 -10.89 -11.01
C ARG A 171 1.12 -11.02 -12.50
N ALA A 172 -0.12 -10.72 -12.89
CA ALA A 172 -0.52 -10.66 -14.30
C ALA A 172 0.05 -9.43 -15.02
N ALA A 173 0.28 -8.32 -14.30
CA ALA A 173 0.88 -7.11 -14.86
C ALA A 173 2.42 -7.20 -14.92
N ALA A 174 3.05 -7.81 -13.93
CA ALA A 174 4.51 -7.87 -13.81
C ALA A 174 5.00 -9.11 -13.07
N GLY A 175 6.14 -9.67 -13.51
CA GLY A 175 6.80 -10.81 -12.84
C GLY A 175 7.44 -10.44 -11.50
N LYS A 176 7.86 -11.46 -10.75
CA LYS A 176 8.53 -11.28 -9.44
C LYS A 176 9.85 -10.51 -9.53
N ASP A 177 10.55 -10.65 -10.65
CA ASP A 177 11.83 -9.98 -10.87
C ASP A 177 11.66 -8.49 -11.19
N GLU A 178 10.46 -8.10 -11.65
CA GLU A 178 10.14 -6.73 -12.01
C GLU A 178 9.50 -5.94 -10.85
N MET A 179 8.69 -6.62 -10.02
CA MET A 179 7.90 -5.96 -8.96
C MET A 179 7.64 -6.92 -7.80
N GLN A 180 7.84 -6.42 -6.58
CA GLN A 180 7.54 -7.15 -5.34
C GLN A 180 6.11 -6.86 -4.87
N VAL A 181 5.44 -7.89 -4.33
CA VAL A 181 4.10 -7.79 -3.74
C VAL A 181 4.22 -7.79 -2.23
N MET A 182 3.59 -6.83 -1.57
CA MET A 182 3.57 -6.66 -0.12
C MET A 182 2.16 -6.83 0.46
N ILE A 183 2.06 -7.54 1.57
CA ILE A 183 0.88 -7.55 2.45
C ILE A 183 1.19 -6.65 3.65
N HIS A 184 0.27 -5.73 3.96
CA HIS A 184 0.48 -4.67 4.95
C HIS A 184 -0.54 -4.75 6.09
N LEU A 185 -0.02 -4.81 7.32
CA LEU A 185 -0.80 -4.84 8.54
C LEU A 185 -0.35 -3.72 9.50
N ASP A 186 -1.23 -3.31 10.38
CA ASP A 186 -0.89 -2.49 11.56
C ASP A 186 -0.36 -3.36 12.71
N GLN A 187 -0.15 -2.80 13.90
CA GLN A 187 0.30 -3.49 15.12
C GLN A 187 1.73 -4.04 15.06
N GLY A 188 2.65 -3.33 14.41
CA GLY A 188 4.02 -3.79 14.13
C GLY A 188 4.85 -4.31 15.31
N GLY A 189 4.53 -3.93 16.57
CA GLY A 189 5.19 -4.45 17.77
C GLY A 189 4.48 -5.66 18.41
N ARG A 190 3.45 -6.22 17.79
CA ARG A 190 2.62 -7.26 18.41
C ARG A 190 2.70 -8.59 17.68
N TYR A 191 3.84 -9.27 17.82
CA TYR A 191 4.16 -10.51 17.10
C TYR A 191 3.05 -11.56 17.11
N PHE A 192 2.50 -11.94 18.28
CA PHE A 192 1.51 -13.03 18.35
C PHE A 192 0.23 -12.71 17.60
N TYR A 193 -0.17 -11.46 17.58
CA TYR A 193 -1.33 -10.99 16.84
C TYR A 193 -1.13 -11.09 15.33
N LEU A 194 0.04 -10.67 14.85
CA LEU A 194 0.41 -10.76 13.45
C LEU A 194 0.62 -12.21 13.02
N LYS A 195 1.24 -13.02 13.89
CA LYS A 195 1.42 -14.45 13.62
C LYS A 195 0.07 -15.16 13.44
N GLU A 196 -0.88 -14.94 14.33
CA GLU A 196 -2.24 -15.50 14.22
C GLU A 196 -2.89 -15.12 12.89
N TRP A 197 -2.81 -13.83 12.51
CA TRP A 197 -3.36 -13.36 11.24
C TRP A 197 -2.75 -14.08 10.03
N PHE A 198 -1.43 -14.21 9.99
CA PHE A 198 -0.75 -14.91 8.89
C PHE A 198 -1.02 -16.41 8.90
N ASP A 199 -0.98 -17.07 10.05
CA ASP A 199 -1.28 -18.50 10.15
C ASP A 199 -2.69 -18.81 9.63
N CYS A 200 -3.71 -18.09 10.13
CA CYS A 200 -5.09 -18.27 9.66
C CYS A 200 -5.24 -17.94 8.17
N SER A 201 -4.52 -16.92 7.68
CA SER A 201 -4.54 -16.56 6.27
C SER A 201 -3.90 -17.64 5.38
N PHE A 202 -2.77 -18.23 5.80
CA PHE A 202 -2.16 -19.33 5.07
C PHE A 202 -3.02 -20.61 5.11
N GLU A 203 -3.65 -20.92 6.24
CA GLU A 203 -4.64 -22.00 6.33
C GLU A 203 -5.84 -21.78 5.40
N ALA A 204 -6.26 -20.54 5.22
CA ALA A 204 -7.32 -20.15 4.27
C ALA A 204 -6.85 -20.10 2.81
N GLY A 205 -5.56 -20.37 2.53
CA GLY A 205 -5.00 -20.45 1.18
C GLY A 205 -4.44 -19.14 0.64
N LEU A 206 -3.86 -18.28 1.49
CA LEU A 206 -3.14 -17.08 1.05
C LEU A 206 -2.01 -17.46 0.09
N GLU A 207 -2.04 -16.87 -1.11
CA GLU A 207 -1.04 -17.10 -2.16
C GLU A 207 0.30 -16.44 -1.85
N ASP A 208 1.32 -16.81 -2.63
CA ASP A 208 2.68 -16.32 -2.41
C ASP A 208 2.83 -14.83 -2.71
N PHE A 209 3.44 -14.12 -1.78
CA PHE A 209 3.81 -12.71 -1.84
C PHE A 209 5.27 -12.54 -1.36
N ASP A 210 5.87 -11.35 -1.50
CA ASP A 210 7.30 -11.17 -1.28
C ASP A 210 7.62 -10.50 0.06
N LEU A 211 6.81 -9.54 0.50
CA LEU A 211 7.11 -8.66 1.62
C LEU A 211 5.97 -8.60 2.65
N ILE A 212 6.33 -8.57 3.92
CA ILE A 212 5.43 -8.17 5.01
C ILE A 212 5.69 -6.70 5.33
N GLY A 213 4.66 -5.86 5.20
CA GLY A 213 4.67 -4.47 5.62
C GLY A 213 3.97 -4.31 6.98
N LEU A 214 4.53 -3.46 7.85
CA LEU A 214 3.98 -3.23 9.18
C LEU A 214 3.86 -1.72 9.44
N SER A 215 2.67 -1.23 9.79
CA SER A 215 2.54 0.07 10.44
C SER A 215 2.97 -0.03 11.89
N TYR A 216 3.78 0.92 12.31
CA TYR A 216 4.27 0.97 13.67
C TYR A 216 4.19 2.39 14.25
N TYR A 217 3.48 2.50 15.35
CA TYR A 217 3.37 3.73 16.15
C TYR A 217 3.77 3.43 17.60
N PRO A 218 4.88 4.01 18.11
CA PRO A 218 5.40 3.69 19.46
C PRO A 218 4.39 3.84 20.58
N PHE A 219 3.45 4.78 20.43
CA PHE A 219 2.44 5.05 21.46
C PHE A 219 1.39 3.93 21.61
N TRP A 220 1.17 3.11 20.57
CA TRP A 220 0.11 2.09 20.56
C TRP A 220 0.63 0.67 20.32
N HIS A 221 1.76 0.54 19.63
CA HIS A 221 2.21 -0.76 19.12
C HIS A 221 3.41 -1.32 19.90
N GLY A 222 3.75 -0.73 21.06
CA GLY A 222 4.88 -1.17 21.88
C GLY A 222 6.18 -0.42 21.60
N THR A 223 7.29 -0.95 22.13
CA THR A 223 8.61 -0.33 22.01
C THR A 223 9.30 -0.65 20.68
N PHE A 224 10.37 0.06 20.34
CA PHE A 224 11.24 -0.31 19.20
C PHE A 224 11.84 -1.72 19.34
N THR A 225 12.06 -2.17 20.58
CA THR A 225 12.51 -3.56 20.84
C THR A 225 11.43 -4.55 20.41
N ASP A 226 10.17 -4.29 20.75
CA ASP A 226 9.04 -5.14 20.34
C ASP A 226 8.90 -5.18 18.81
N LEU A 227 9.04 -4.04 18.12
CA LEU A 227 9.05 -4.00 16.65
C LEU A 227 10.18 -4.85 16.07
N LYS A 228 11.42 -4.66 16.55
CA LYS A 228 12.58 -5.42 16.08
C LYS A 228 12.41 -6.93 16.28
N GLU A 229 11.92 -7.34 17.46
CA GLU A 229 11.66 -8.75 17.75
C GLU A 229 10.55 -9.31 16.85
N THR A 230 9.46 -8.55 16.67
CA THR A 230 8.36 -8.92 15.79
C THR A 230 8.84 -9.14 14.36
N MET A 231 9.56 -8.19 13.79
CA MET A 231 10.11 -8.32 12.43
C MET A 231 11.05 -9.52 12.32
N THR A 232 11.93 -9.73 13.29
CA THR A 232 12.88 -10.87 13.30
C THR A 232 12.14 -12.20 13.32
N LYS A 233 11.11 -12.33 14.16
CA LYS A 233 10.32 -13.57 14.28
C LYS A 233 9.49 -13.83 13.03
N LEU A 234 8.82 -12.81 12.46
CA LEU A 234 8.04 -12.95 11.22
C LEU A 234 8.94 -13.35 10.03
N ILE A 235 10.13 -12.76 9.91
CA ILE A 235 11.11 -13.17 8.89
C ILE A 235 11.50 -14.64 9.07
N TRP A 236 11.74 -15.08 10.30
CA TRP A 236 12.09 -16.47 10.59
C TRP A 236 10.96 -17.43 10.25
N ASP A 237 9.72 -17.11 10.66
CA ASP A 237 8.57 -17.99 10.48
C ASP A 237 8.14 -18.10 9.01
N TYR A 238 8.07 -16.97 8.30
CA TYR A 238 7.49 -16.93 6.95
C TYR A 238 8.51 -16.76 5.82
N LYS A 239 9.79 -16.54 6.15
CA LYS A 239 10.88 -16.31 5.17
C LYS A 239 10.60 -15.11 4.23
N LYS A 240 9.83 -14.15 4.70
CA LYS A 240 9.50 -12.90 3.99
C LYS A 240 10.32 -11.75 4.57
N ILE A 241 10.76 -10.83 3.71
CA ILE A 241 11.47 -9.63 4.18
C ILE A 241 10.44 -8.68 4.77
N GLY A 242 10.66 -8.23 6.02
CA GLY A 242 9.78 -7.27 6.68
C GLY A 242 10.16 -5.82 6.35
N ARG A 243 9.15 -4.97 6.22
CA ARG A 243 9.28 -3.51 6.18
C ARG A 243 8.39 -2.91 7.25
N ALA A 244 8.87 -1.85 7.90
CA ALA A 244 8.06 -1.06 8.82
C ALA A 244 7.85 0.34 8.24
N SER A 245 6.62 0.85 8.36
CA SER A 245 6.25 2.24 8.04
C SER A 245 5.56 2.88 9.24
N CYS A 246 5.68 4.17 9.36
CA CYS A 246 4.98 4.99 10.34
C CYS A 246 4.00 5.92 9.62
#